data_a6c658d29c193e4485479857f3c81d5c
#
_entry.id   a6c658d29c193e4485479857f3c81d5c
#
_cell.length_a   1.000
_cell.length_b   1.000
_cell.length_c   1.000
_cell.angle_alpha   90.00
_cell.angle_beta   90.00
_cell.angle_gamma   90.00
#
_symmetry.space_group_name_H-M   'P 1'
#
loop_
_entity.id
_entity.type
_entity.pdbx_description
1 polymer ?
#
loop_
_entity_poly.entity_id
_entity_poly.type
_entity_poly.pdbx_seq_one_letter_code
_entity_poly.pdbx_strand_id
1 'polypeptide(L)'
;KLVAASWLYHNWNSDVPRLLKSYLFGAIIILIFITSLGIFGFLSKAHLDQVKPTSSNAIKIEVIDKQINQQNLIIERAERQITLLDKALEVYIDKEYVSRGLKERKKQEEERTLLNNAINEASDKIAELTNQKAELSLAQDKIEAEVGPIKYVAELIYGENAQNNFDKAVRFVILILIFVFDPLAVLLLIAANISL
;
A
#
# COMPACT_ATOMS: atom_id res chain seq x y z
N LYS A 1 6.38 19.69 31.59
CA LYS A 1 5.80 20.94 31.05
C LYS A 1 4.50 21.33 31.78
N LEU A 2 3.56 20.37 32.03
CA LEU A 2 2.26 20.64 32.65
C LEU A 2 2.39 21.24 34.05
N VAL A 3 3.24 20.64 34.92
CA VAL A 3 3.49 21.14 36.28
C VAL A 3 4.07 22.55 36.25
N ALA A 4 5.03 22.81 35.34
CA ALA A 4 5.65 24.13 35.22
C ALA A 4 4.62 25.19 34.76
N ALA A 5 3.72 24.81 33.82
CA ALA A 5 2.66 25.71 33.35
C ALA A 5 1.64 26.02 34.45
N SER A 6 1.19 25.03 35.22
CA SER A 6 0.30 25.19 36.37
C SER A 6 0.94 26.08 37.44
N TRP A 7 2.20 25.80 37.78
CA TRP A 7 2.91 26.64 38.77
C TRP A 7 3.07 28.07 38.30
N LEU A 8 3.44 28.28 37.03
CA LEU A 8 3.59 29.64 36.47
C LEU A 8 2.26 30.40 36.46
N TYR A 9 1.16 29.73 36.13
CA TYR A 9 -0.18 30.31 36.17
C TYR A 9 -0.57 30.77 37.59
N HIS A 10 -0.42 29.88 38.59
CA HIS A 10 -0.75 30.22 40.00
C HIS A 10 0.10 31.35 40.56
N ASN A 11 1.36 31.46 40.15
CA ASN A 11 2.28 32.46 40.66
C ASN A 11 2.50 33.66 39.72
N TRP A 12 1.63 33.82 38.69
CA TRP A 12 1.80 34.90 37.72
C TRP A 12 1.76 36.30 38.39
N ASN A 13 0.85 36.53 39.32
CA ASN A 13 0.67 37.79 40.04
C ASN A 13 1.35 37.83 41.40
N SER A 14 2.14 36.84 41.77
CA SER A 14 2.89 36.79 43.05
C SER A 14 4.19 37.58 42.97
N ASP A 15 4.82 37.85 44.12
CA ASP A 15 6.11 38.57 44.24
C ASP A 15 7.35 37.76 43.81
N VAL A 16 7.16 36.71 43.06
CA VAL A 16 8.27 35.89 42.50
C VAL A 16 9.07 36.72 41.50
N PRO A 17 10.45 36.61 41.54
CA PRO A 17 11.30 37.35 40.62
C PRO A 17 10.91 37.17 39.15
N ARG A 18 10.82 38.28 38.41
CA ARG A 18 10.45 38.28 36.98
C ARG A 18 11.37 37.40 36.16
N LEU A 19 12.64 37.31 36.49
CA LEU A 19 13.63 36.46 35.82
C LEU A 19 13.23 34.98 35.86
N LEU A 20 12.75 34.49 37.02
CA LEU A 20 12.28 33.11 37.18
C LEU A 20 11.02 32.85 36.33
N LYS A 21 10.09 33.77 36.30
CA LYS A 21 8.86 33.67 35.46
C LYS A 21 9.21 33.60 33.99
N SER A 22 10.11 34.48 33.51
CA SER A 22 10.56 34.46 32.09
C SER A 22 11.32 33.17 31.74
N TYR A 23 12.16 32.71 32.65
CA TYR A 23 12.86 31.44 32.44
C TYR A 23 11.91 30.23 32.32
N LEU A 24 10.93 30.12 33.24
CA LEU A 24 9.94 29.04 33.20
C LEU A 24 9.04 29.13 31.97
N PHE A 25 8.63 30.32 31.57
CA PHE A 25 7.86 30.53 30.36
C PHE A 25 8.63 30.08 29.11
N GLY A 26 9.87 30.50 28.99
CA GLY A 26 10.75 30.06 27.91
C GLY A 26 10.98 28.53 27.91
N ALA A 27 11.22 27.95 29.11
CA ALA A 27 11.37 26.51 29.26
C ALA A 27 10.12 25.73 28.85
N ILE A 28 8.91 26.21 29.15
CA ILE A 28 7.65 25.60 28.73
C ILE A 28 7.54 25.58 27.19
N ILE A 29 7.84 26.71 26.53
CA ILE A 29 7.82 26.80 25.07
C ILE A 29 8.81 25.80 24.44
N ILE A 30 10.05 25.76 24.96
CA ILE A 30 11.06 24.82 24.46
C ILE A 30 10.61 23.36 24.67
N LEU A 31 10.06 23.05 25.84
CA LEU A 31 9.54 21.71 26.13
C LEU A 31 8.34 21.31 25.25
N ILE A 32 7.46 22.26 24.92
CA ILE A 32 6.38 22.05 23.95
C ILE A 32 7.00 21.68 22.59
N PHE A 33 7.98 22.49 22.15
CA PHE A 33 8.62 22.28 20.85
C PHE A 33 9.33 20.91 20.76
N ILE A 34 10.09 20.52 21.80
CA ILE A 34 10.80 19.22 21.85
C ILE A 34 9.78 18.06 21.83
N THR A 35 8.70 18.13 22.62
CA THR A 35 7.68 17.09 22.63
C THR A 35 6.95 16.99 21.29
N SER A 36 6.64 18.12 20.65
CA SER A 36 6.04 18.21 19.33
C SER A 36 6.91 17.58 18.26
N LEU A 37 8.22 17.84 18.27
CA LEU A 37 9.18 17.18 17.35
C LEU A 37 9.25 15.68 17.57
N GLY A 38 9.23 15.21 18.82
CA GLY A 38 9.22 13.78 19.15
C GLY A 38 7.97 13.07 18.59
N ILE A 39 6.79 13.67 18.80
CA ILE A 39 5.52 13.14 18.28
C ILE A 39 5.52 13.16 16.75
N PHE A 40 5.98 14.25 16.13
CA PHE A 40 6.10 14.37 14.68
C PHE A 40 6.99 13.26 14.10
N GLY A 41 8.16 13.05 14.68
CA GLY A 41 9.10 12.01 14.24
C GLY A 41 8.51 10.61 14.37
N PHE A 42 7.84 10.32 15.48
CA PHE A 42 7.18 9.04 15.72
C PHE A 42 6.03 8.77 14.71
N LEU A 43 5.11 9.72 14.55
CA LEU A 43 3.97 9.57 13.65
C LEU A 43 4.41 9.53 12.17
N SER A 44 5.41 10.35 11.78
CA SER A 44 5.97 10.31 10.43
C SER A 44 6.64 8.98 10.13
N LYS A 45 7.37 8.40 11.10
CA LYS A 45 7.97 7.07 10.95
C LYS A 45 6.90 5.99 10.84
N ALA A 46 5.89 6.01 11.71
CA ALA A 46 4.79 5.05 11.67
C ALA A 46 4.08 5.08 10.31
N HIS A 47 3.82 6.28 9.76
CA HIS A 47 3.26 6.43 8.41
C HIS A 47 4.16 5.81 7.33
N LEU A 48 5.46 6.11 7.34
CA LEU A 48 6.40 5.56 6.37
C LEU A 48 6.47 4.03 6.44
N ASP A 49 6.42 3.46 7.64
CA ASP A 49 6.45 2.00 7.83
C ASP A 49 5.16 1.34 7.33
N GLN A 50 4.00 2.03 7.33
CA GLN A 50 2.74 1.56 6.75
C GLN A 50 2.72 1.66 5.21
N VAL A 51 3.30 2.71 4.63
CA VAL A 51 3.26 2.94 3.17
C VAL A 51 4.28 2.10 2.40
N LYS A 52 5.43 1.78 2.99
CA LYS A 52 6.47 0.93 2.36
C LYS A 52 5.95 -0.40 1.83
N PRO A 53 5.13 -1.18 2.57
CA PRO A 53 4.57 -2.44 2.06
C PRO A 53 3.71 -2.24 0.81
N THR A 54 2.97 -1.14 0.68
CA THR A 54 2.09 -0.85 -0.46
C THR A 54 2.87 -0.75 -1.76
N SER A 55 3.96 0.02 -1.78
CA SER A 55 4.81 0.15 -2.98
C SER A 55 5.50 -1.17 -3.33
N SER A 56 5.94 -1.93 -2.32
CA SER A 56 6.53 -3.26 -2.53
C SER A 56 5.52 -4.25 -3.10
N ASN A 57 4.27 -4.24 -2.62
CA ASN A 57 3.21 -5.11 -3.11
C ASN A 57 2.82 -4.76 -4.55
N ALA A 58 2.72 -3.49 -4.90
CA ALA A 58 2.45 -3.04 -6.27
C ALA A 58 3.49 -3.57 -7.27
N ILE A 59 4.79 -3.49 -6.92
CA ILE A 59 5.87 -4.04 -7.76
C ILE A 59 5.74 -5.56 -7.89
N LYS A 60 5.45 -6.28 -6.80
CA LYS A 60 5.27 -7.73 -6.84
C LYS A 60 4.08 -8.12 -7.71
N ILE A 61 2.96 -7.42 -7.62
CA ILE A 61 1.77 -7.63 -8.45
C ILE A 61 2.13 -7.44 -9.93
N GLU A 62 2.88 -6.39 -10.29
CA GLU A 62 3.33 -6.16 -11.66
C GLU A 62 4.22 -7.30 -12.20
N VAL A 63 5.12 -7.82 -11.35
CA VAL A 63 5.96 -8.96 -11.70
C VAL A 63 5.11 -10.22 -11.93
N ILE A 64 4.12 -10.48 -11.06
CA ILE A 64 3.20 -11.60 -11.21
C ILE A 64 2.39 -11.46 -12.50
N ASP A 65 1.89 -10.27 -12.83
CA ASP A 65 1.16 -10.04 -14.08
C ASP A 65 2.03 -10.34 -15.32
N LYS A 66 3.29 -9.94 -15.30
CA LYS A 66 4.24 -10.31 -16.36
C LYS A 66 4.43 -11.81 -16.47
N GLN A 67 4.51 -12.52 -15.34
CA GLN A 67 4.63 -13.99 -15.33
C GLN A 67 3.36 -14.66 -15.86
N ILE A 68 2.17 -14.21 -15.48
CA ILE A 68 0.88 -14.69 -16.00
C ILE A 68 0.83 -14.50 -17.51
N ASN A 69 1.23 -13.34 -18.02
CA ASN A 69 1.29 -13.06 -19.45
C ASN A 69 2.25 -14.01 -20.19
N GLN A 70 3.39 -14.35 -19.58
CA GLN A 70 4.32 -15.32 -20.16
C GLN A 70 3.69 -16.72 -20.24
N GLN A 71 2.96 -17.17 -19.21
CA GLN A 71 2.27 -18.45 -19.23
C GLN A 71 1.15 -18.47 -20.28
N ASN A 72 0.39 -17.41 -20.41
CA ASN A 72 -0.63 -17.25 -21.46
C ASN A 72 -0.04 -17.38 -22.86
N LEU A 73 1.16 -16.82 -23.11
CA LEU A 73 1.85 -16.98 -24.39
C LEU A 73 2.28 -18.42 -24.65
N ILE A 74 2.60 -19.20 -23.61
CA ILE A 74 2.92 -20.63 -23.76
C ILE A 74 1.64 -21.38 -24.20
N ILE A 75 0.52 -21.14 -23.54
CA ILE A 75 -0.77 -21.74 -23.88
C ILE A 75 -1.13 -21.39 -25.33
N GLU A 76 -1.10 -20.12 -25.69
CA GLU A 76 -1.45 -19.65 -27.03
C GLU A 76 -0.57 -20.30 -28.13
N ARG A 77 0.72 -20.51 -27.87
CA ARG A 77 1.62 -21.18 -28.81
C ARG A 77 1.28 -22.66 -28.93
N ALA A 78 1.02 -23.34 -27.82
CA ALA A 78 0.66 -24.75 -27.81
C ALA A 78 -0.70 -24.97 -28.52
N GLU A 79 -1.71 -24.16 -28.26
CA GLU A 79 -3.00 -24.23 -28.92
C GLU A 79 -2.91 -23.97 -30.43
N ARG A 80 -2.08 -22.99 -30.84
CA ARG A 80 -1.82 -22.76 -32.27
C ARG A 80 -1.16 -23.97 -32.92
N GLN A 81 -0.22 -24.64 -32.24
CA GLN A 81 0.42 -25.85 -32.78
C GLN A 81 -0.59 -26.98 -32.89
N ILE A 82 -1.46 -27.19 -31.89
CA ILE A 82 -2.52 -28.21 -31.95
C ILE A 82 -3.45 -27.92 -33.13
N THR A 83 -3.84 -26.63 -33.33
CA THR A 83 -4.67 -26.23 -34.48
C THR A 83 -4.01 -26.55 -35.83
N LEU A 84 -2.68 -26.38 -35.95
CA LEU A 84 -1.96 -26.74 -37.16
C LEU A 84 -1.96 -28.25 -37.36
N LEU A 85 -1.79 -29.04 -36.30
CA LEU A 85 -1.86 -30.51 -36.35
C LEU A 85 -3.27 -30.97 -36.76
N ASP A 86 -4.34 -30.30 -36.30
CA ASP A 86 -5.71 -30.60 -36.69
C ASP A 86 -5.95 -30.31 -38.17
N LYS A 87 -5.52 -29.12 -38.64
CA LYS A 87 -5.61 -28.76 -40.06
C LYS A 87 -4.87 -29.77 -40.98
N ALA A 88 -3.73 -30.27 -40.52
CA ALA A 88 -3.01 -31.30 -41.27
C ALA A 88 -3.80 -32.61 -41.40
N LEU A 89 -4.69 -32.93 -40.45
CA LEU A 89 -5.58 -34.10 -40.52
C LEU A 89 -6.82 -33.86 -41.36
N GLU A 90 -7.32 -32.65 -41.45
CA GLU A 90 -8.49 -32.30 -42.30
C GLU A 90 -8.33 -32.71 -43.74
N VAL A 91 -7.13 -32.55 -44.30
CA VAL A 91 -6.78 -32.96 -45.67
C VAL A 91 -7.05 -34.45 -45.94
N TYR A 92 -6.89 -35.31 -44.91
CA TYR A 92 -7.18 -36.73 -45.03
C TYR A 92 -8.68 -37.06 -44.93
N ILE A 93 -9.42 -36.26 -44.16
CA ILE A 93 -10.86 -36.39 -44.00
C ILE A 93 -11.58 -35.97 -45.30
N ASP A 94 -11.20 -34.86 -45.90
CA ASP A 94 -11.76 -34.33 -47.14
C ASP A 94 -11.56 -35.25 -48.35
N LYS A 95 -10.50 -36.05 -48.32
CA LYS A 95 -10.19 -37.01 -49.36
C LYS A 95 -10.67 -38.44 -49.06
N GLU A 96 -11.46 -38.64 -48.02
CA GLU A 96 -11.98 -39.93 -47.54
C GLU A 96 -10.88 -40.95 -47.19
N TYR A 97 -9.65 -40.50 -46.95
CA TYR A 97 -8.53 -41.37 -46.58
C TYR A 97 -8.48 -41.67 -45.07
N VAL A 98 -9.57 -42.16 -44.50
CA VAL A 98 -9.77 -42.38 -43.06
C VAL A 98 -8.60 -43.17 -42.41
N SER A 99 -8.20 -44.30 -43.04
CA SER A 99 -7.13 -45.15 -42.53
C SER A 99 -5.79 -44.43 -42.47
N ARG A 100 -5.49 -43.54 -43.43
CA ARG A 100 -4.26 -42.73 -43.43
C ARG A 100 -4.33 -41.61 -42.38
N GLY A 101 -5.50 -40.96 -42.24
CA GLY A 101 -5.70 -39.97 -41.22
C GLY A 101 -5.52 -40.50 -39.79
N LEU A 102 -6.07 -41.71 -39.51
CA LEU A 102 -5.88 -42.36 -38.20
C LEU A 102 -4.39 -42.75 -37.95
N LYS A 103 -3.67 -43.18 -38.96
CA LYS A 103 -2.25 -43.47 -38.83
C LYS A 103 -1.41 -42.23 -38.58
N GLU A 104 -1.76 -41.11 -39.23
CA GLU A 104 -1.09 -39.84 -39.03
C GLU A 104 -1.42 -39.25 -37.64
N ARG A 105 -2.68 -39.30 -37.19
CA ARG A 105 -3.05 -38.91 -35.84
C ARG A 105 -2.27 -39.68 -34.76
N LYS A 106 -2.06 -40.97 -34.96
CA LYS A 106 -1.25 -41.80 -34.05
C LYS A 106 0.21 -41.34 -33.99
N LYS A 107 0.77 -40.88 -35.11
CA LYS A 107 2.14 -40.32 -35.11
C LYS A 107 2.24 -39.00 -34.36
N GLN A 108 1.14 -38.20 -34.38
CA GLN A 108 1.07 -36.93 -33.69
C GLN A 108 0.76 -37.08 -32.19
N GLU A 109 0.48 -38.28 -31.69
CA GLU A 109 -0.02 -38.52 -30.33
C GLU A 109 0.98 -38.04 -29.26
N GLU A 110 2.27 -38.30 -29.46
CA GLU A 110 3.33 -37.85 -28.54
C GLU A 110 3.44 -36.33 -28.51
N GLU A 111 3.46 -35.65 -29.66
CA GLU A 111 3.53 -34.19 -29.76
C GLU A 111 2.30 -33.55 -29.14
N ARG A 112 1.11 -34.08 -29.39
CA ARG A 112 -0.15 -33.60 -28.77
C ARG A 112 -0.14 -33.75 -27.25
N THR A 113 0.40 -34.88 -26.78
CA THR A 113 0.52 -35.10 -25.33
C THR A 113 1.47 -34.08 -24.69
N LEU A 114 2.60 -33.79 -25.30
CA LEU A 114 3.54 -32.78 -24.84
C LEU A 114 2.91 -31.38 -24.82
N LEU A 115 2.16 -31.01 -25.89
CA LEU A 115 1.49 -29.73 -25.99
C LEU A 115 0.39 -29.58 -24.93
N ASN A 116 -0.43 -30.62 -24.72
CA ASN A 116 -1.46 -30.62 -23.70
C ASN A 116 -0.85 -30.55 -22.28
N ASN A 117 0.24 -31.25 -22.03
CA ASN A 117 0.93 -31.14 -20.74
C ASN A 117 1.47 -29.73 -20.52
N ALA A 118 2.05 -29.10 -21.54
CA ALA A 118 2.52 -27.72 -21.44
C ALA A 118 1.37 -26.73 -21.15
N ILE A 119 0.19 -26.95 -21.74
CA ILE A 119 -1.02 -26.15 -21.45
C ILE A 119 -1.45 -26.34 -19.99
N ASN A 120 -1.50 -27.58 -19.51
CA ASN A 120 -1.91 -27.88 -18.14
C ASN A 120 -0.91 -27.28 -17.13
N GLU A 121 0.38 -27.48 -17.32
CA GLU A 121 1.42 -26.89 -16.45
C GLU A 121 1.36 -25.36 -16.43
N ALA A 122 1.16 -24.72 -17.57
CA ALA A 122 1.03 -23.29 -17.67
C ALA A 122 -0.27 -22.80 -16.98
N SER A 123 -1.38 -23.54 -17.12
CA SER A 123 -2.65 -23.24 -16.48
C SER A 123 -2.58 -23.36 -14.95
N ASP A 124 -1.94 -24.42 -14.45
CA ASP A 124 -1.71 -24.61 -13.01
C ASP A 124 -0.84 -23.47 -12.45
N LYS A 125 0.17 -23.06 -13.22
CA LYS A 125 1.04 -21.94 -12.82
C LYS A 125 0.29 -20.61 -12.80
N ILE A 126 -0.61 -20.36 -13.74
CA ILE A 126 -1.49 -19.18 -13.75
C ILE A 126 -2.39 -19.19 -12.52
N ALA A 127 -2.96 -20.34 -12.16
CA ALA A 127 -3.81 -20.45 -10.96
C ALA A 127 -3.03 -20.12 -9.69
N GLU A 128 -1.82 -20.65 -9.52
CA GLU A 128 -0.92 -20.35 -8.40
C GLU A 128 -0.60 -18.84 -8.33
N LEU A 129 -0.16 -18.26 -9.46
CA LEU A 129 0.19 -16.85 -9.56
C LEU A 129 -1.01 -15.93 -9.29
N THR A 130 -2.20 -16.32 -9.74
CA THR A 130 -3.45 -15.59 -9.49
C THR A 130 -3.80 -15.58 -8.00
N ASN A 131 -3.61 -16.70 -7.31
CA ASN A 131 -3.81 -16.76 -5.85
C ASN A 131 -2.81 -15.87 -5.11
N GLN A 132 -1.52 -15.91 -5.49
CA GLN A 132 -0.51 -15.02 -4.90
C GLN A 132 -0.83 -13.55 -5.14
N LYS A 133 -1.31 -13.19 -6.34
CA LYS A 133 -1.76 -11.84 -6.66
C LYS A 133 -2.93 -11.42 -5.79
N ALA A 134 -3.92 -12.30 -5.59
CA ALA A 134 -5.09 -12.00 -4.76
C ALA A 134 -4.70 -11.72 -3.30
N GLU A 135 -3.79 -12.51 -2.72
CA GLU A 135 -3.29 -12.26 -1.36
C GLU A 135 -2.60 -10.90 -1.23
N LEU A 136 -1.73 -10.56 -2.20
CA LEU A 136 -1.05 -9.25 -2.22
C LEU A 136 -2.03 -8.09 -2.39
N SER A 137 -3.05 -8.24 -3.25
CA SER A 137 -4.08 -7.23 -3.45
C SER A 137 -4.91 -7.02 -2.19
N LEU A 138 -5.34 -8.09 -1.51
CA LEU A 138 -6.06 -7.98 -0.24
C LEU A 138 -5.23 -7.31 0.86
N ALA A 139 -3.92 -7.57 0.90
CA ALA A 139 -3.02 -6.89 1.83
C ALA A 139 -2.88 -5.40 1.49
N GLN A 140 -2.87 -5.04 0.22
CA GLN A 140 -2.84 -3.66 -0.23
C GLN A 140 -4.13 -2.93 0.09
N ASP A 141 -5.30 -3.54 -0.17
CA ASP A 141 -6.62 -2.95 0.10
C ASP A 141 -6.80 -2.62 1.60
N LYS A 142 -6.29 -3.49 2.49
CA LYS A 142 -6.31 -3.23 3.94
C LYS A 142 -5.52 -1.98 4.30
N ILE A 143 -4.31 -1.84 3.75
CA ILE A 143 -3.47 -0.66 3.98
C ILE A 143 -4.16 0.59 3.41
N GLU A 144 -4.73 0.52 2.21
CA GLU A 144 -5.45 1.63 1.60
C GLU A 144 -6.68 2.05 2.40
N ALA A 145 -7.40 1.11 3.02
CA ALA A 145 -8.52 1.41 3.91
C ALA A 145 -8.07 2.15 5.18
N GLU A 146 -6.92 1.80 5.76
CA GLU A 146 -6.36 2.47 6.93
C GLU A 146 -5.89 3.90 6.60
N VAL A 147 -5.38 4.14 5.40
CA VAL A 147 -4.88 5.45 4.94
C VAL A 147 -5.99 6.31 4.32
N GLY A 148 -7.14 5.73 4.06
CA GLY A 148 -8.28 6.36 3.37
C GLY A 148 -8.67 7.74 3.89
N PRO A 149 -8.86 7.95 5.20
CA PRO A 149 -9.22 9.26 5.75
C PRO A 149 -8.23 10.38 5.38
N ILE A 150 -6.93 10.06 5.35
CA ILE A 150 -5.88 11.03 4.98
C ILE A 150 -5.90 11.33 3.48
N LYS A 151 -6.29 10.34 2.66
CA LYS A 151 -6.44 10.53 1.21
C LYS A 151 -7.49 11.59 0.88
N TYR A 152 -8.63 11.57 1.58
CA TYR A 152 -9.65 12.62 1.43
C TYR A 152 -9.13 14.01 1.83
N VAL A 153 -8.31 14.09 2.87
CA VAL A 153 -7.67 15.36 3.25
C VAL A 153 -6.70 15.82 2.17
N ALA A 154 -5.93 14.92 1.58
CA ALA A 154 -5.03 15.23 0.47
C ALA A 154 -5.81 15.74 -0.76
N GLU A 155 -6.93 15.09 -1.11
CA GLU A 155 -7.81 15.50 -2.20
C GLU A 155 -8.42 16.89 -1.94
N LEU A 156 -8.84 17.17 -0.70
CA LEU A 156 -9.39 18.46 -0.31
C LEU A 156 -8.37 19.60 -0.46
N ILE A 157 -7.09 19.36 -0.12
CA ILE A 157 -6.04 20.39 -0.10
C ILE A 157 -5.39 20.55 -1.48
N TYR A 158 -5.14 19.44 -2.19
CA TYR A 158 -4.33 19.41 -3.42
C TYR A 158 -5.12 19.07 -4.69
N GLY A 159 -6.41 18.75 -4.58
CA GLY A 159 -7.27 18.41 -5.73
C GLY A 159 -6.69 17.30 -6.59
N GLU A 160 -6.58 17.52 -7.91
CA GLU A 160 -6.06 16.55 -8.88
C GLU A 160 -4.60 16.12 -8.61
N ASN A 161 -3.83 16.92 -7.88
CA ASN A 161 -2.45 16.61 -7.51
C ASN A 161 -2.31 15.87 -6.18
N ALA A 162 -3.40 15.36 -5.61
CA ALA A 162 -3.44 14.70 -4.30
C ALA A 162 -2.49 13.51 -4.20
N GLN A 163 -2.41 12.67 -5.23
CA GLN A 163 -1.53 11.49 -5.25
C GLN A 163 -0.05 11.87 -5.14
N ASN A 164 0.38 12.90 -5.87
CA ASN A 164 1.78 13.34 -5.87
C ASN A 164 2.16 14.07 -4.57
N ASN A 165 1.19 14.58 -3.82
CA ASN A 165 1.39 15.36 -2.60
C ASN A 165 0.86 14.63 -1.35
N PHE A 166 0.57 13.34 -1.43
CA PHE A 166 0.02 12.57 -0.32
C PHE A 166 0.88 12.64 0.95
N ASP A 167 2.19 12.44 0.83
CA ASP A 167 3.12 12.57 1.97
C ASP A 167 3.12 13.96 2.59
N LYS A 168 2.90 15.01 1.80
CA LYS A 168 2.79 16.39 2.31
C LYS A 168 1.49 16.57 3.08
N ALA A 169 0.38 16.00 2.59
CA ALA A 169 -0.90 16.03 3.29
C ALA A 169 -0.82 15.32 4.65
N VAL A 170 -0.18 14.14 4.68
CA VAL A 170 0.05 13.40 5.94
C VAL A 170 0.84 14.23 6.93
N ARG A 171 1.97 14.79 6.51
CA ARG A 171 2.80 15.67 7.37
C ARG A 171 2.03 16.88 7.88
N PHE A 172 1.19 17.46 7.02
CA PHE A 172 0.35 18.61 7.39
C PHE A 172 -0.69 18.24 8.45
N VAL A 173 -1.37 17.09 8.28
CA VAL A 173 -2.31 16.57 9.29
C VAL A 173 -1.61 16.30 10.62
N ILE A 174 -0.44 15.65 10.58
CA ILE A 174 0.37 15.40 11.79
C ILE A 174 0.72 16.72 12.49
N LEU A 175 1.13 17.75 11.74
CA LEU A 175 1.44 19.07 12.29
C LEU A 175 0.23 19.72 12.94
N ILE A 176 -0.94 19.66 12.30
CA ILE A 176 -2.20 20.18 12.88
C ILE A 176 -2.52 19.47 14.19
N LEU A 177 -2.47 18.13 14.19
CA LEU A 177 -2.76 17.34 15.39
C LEU A 177 -1.82 17.74 16.55
N ILE A 178 -0.52 17.85 16.29
CA ILE A 178 0.44 18.26 17.30
C ILE A 178 0.17 19.67 17.79
N PHE A 179 -0.08 20.61 16.88
CA PHE A 179 -0.32 22.01 17.21
C PHE A 179 -1.61 22.22 18.00
N VAL A 180 -2.61 21.36 17.77
CA VAL A 180 -3.88 21.41 18.51
C VAL A 180 -3.75 20.72 19.88
N PHE A 181 -3.25 19.48 19.92
CA PHE A 181 -3.27 18.68 21.15
C PHE A 181 -2.22 19.08 22.18
N ASP A 182 -1.06 19.55 21.79
CA ASP A 182 0.05 19.82 22.71
C ASP A 182 -0.17 21.11 23.53
N PRO A 183 -0.61 22.25 22.94
CA PRO A 183 -1.06 23.41 23.68
C PRO A 183 -2.39 23.20 24.43
N LEU A 184 -3.32 22.41 23.83
CA LEU A 184 -4.61 22.13 24.45
C LEU A 184 -4.46 21.44 25.81
N ALA A 185 -3.53 20.50 25.95
CA ALA A 185 -3.25 19.83 27.21
C ALA A 185 -2.83 20.81 28.32
N VAL A 186 -2.06 21.83 27.96
CA VAL A 186 -1.68 22.93 28.88
C VAL A 186 -2.88 23.80 29.25
N LEU A 187 -3.68 24.17 28.27
CA LEU A 187 -4.87 25.00 28.47
C LEU A 187 -5.95 24.31 29.32
N LEU A 188 -6.16 22.99 29.09
CA LEU A 188 -7.10 22.19 29.89
C LEU A 188 -6.65 22.10 31.35
N LEU A 189 -5.34 21.96 31.59
CA LEU A 189 -4.83 21.98 32.96
C LEU A 189 -5.03 23.31 33.63
N ILE A 190 -4.83 24.44 32.94
CA ILE A 190 -5.07 25.79 33.46
C ILE A 190 -6.57 25.94 33.72
N ALA A 191 -7.44 25.53 32.81
CA ALA A 191 -8.88 25.59 32.99
C ALA A 191 -9.37 24.77 34.20
N ALA A 192 -8.84 23.59 34.42
CA ALA A 192 -9.11 22.75 35.58
C ALA A 192 -8.69 23.47 36.91
N ASN A 193 -7.53 24.13 36.89
CA ASN A 193 -7.07 24.91 38.06
C ASN A 193 -7.88 26.16 38.35
N ILE A 194 -8.62 26.71 37.38
CA ILE A 194 -9.54 27.84 37.57
C ILE A 194 -10.85 27.38 38.20
N SER A 195 -11.30 26.16 37.89
CA SER A 195 -12.58 25.61 38.32
C SER A 195 -12.56 24.96 39.71
N LEU A 196 -11.40 24.72 40.27
CA LEU A 196 -11.16 24.24 41.65
C LEU A 196 -10.97 25.41 42.62
#